data_998650ce28375c52baa7d4326a24a84f
#
_entry.id   998650ce28375c52baa7d4326a24a84f
#
_cell.length_a   1.000
_cell.length_b   1.000
_cell.length_c   1.000
_cell.angle_alpha   90.00
_cell.angle_beta   90.00
_cell.angle_gamma   90.00
#
_symmetry.space_group_name_H-M   'P 1'
#
loop_
_entity.id
_entity.type
_entity.pdbx_description
1 polymer ?
#
loop_
_entity_poly.entity_id
_entity_poly.type
_entity_poly.pdbx_seq_one_letter_code
_entity_poly.pdbx_strand_id
1 'polypeptide(L)'
;MCNRYAKIPGSVYSDLLRIAENKDYFVITTNVDHCFQKAGFDKERLFYTQGDYGLLQCSVPCHNETYDNEDIIRSMAAAQGFVYGEDGNLQIRERNNIKMSVPSEFVPVCPVCGKPMTMNLRSDNTFVEDAGWKKAAECYSEFLRSRGNGKIMF
;
A
#
# COMPACT_ATOMS: atom_id res chain seq x y z
N MET A 1 -1.30 -3.07 8.70
CA MET A 1 -2.15 -2.06 8.04
C MET A 1 -2.06 -0.67 8.68
N CYS A 2 -2.28 -0.51 9.98
CA CYS A 2 -2.26 0.83 10.61
C CYS A 2 -1.00 1.65 10.31
N ASN A 3 0.18 1.05 10.26
CA ASN A 3 1.43 1.75 9.92
C ASN A 3 1.41 2.38 8.51
N ARG A 4 0.59 1.87 7.59
CA ARG A 4 0.39 2.42 6.25
C ARG A 4 -0.11 3.87 6.32
N TYR A 5 -0.94 4.17 7.32
CA TYR A 5 -1.59 5.47 7.50
C TYR A 5 -0.93 6.32 8.58
N ALA A 6 -0.37 5.70 9.62
CA ALA A 6 0.14 6.38 10.79
C ALA A 6 1.61 6.81 10.69
N LYS A 7 2.48 5.96 10.11
CA LYS A 7 3.93 6.24 10.14
C LYS A 7 4.38 7.19 9.04
N ILE A 8 5.22 8.16 9.45
CA ILE A 8 6.06 8.95 8.55
C ILE A 8 7.22 8.05 8.08
N PRO A 9 7.62 8.10 6.80
CA PRO A 9 8.78 7.38 6.31
C PRO A 9 10.04 7.76 7.09
N GLY A 10 10.91 6.78 7.35
CA GLY A 10 12.21 7.07 7.95
C GLY A 10 13.10 7.91 7.02
N SER A 11 14.14 8.56 7.59
CA SER A 11 15.06 9.43 6.84
C SER A 11 15.75 8.75 5.65
N VAL A 12 15.89 7.43 5.68
CA VAL A 12 16.45 6.64 4.56
C VAL A 12 15.71 6.90 3.25
N TYR A 13 14.38 7.03 3.27
CA TYR A 13 13.61 7.28 2.05
C TYR A 13 13.85 8.67 1.49
N SER A 14 13.98 9.70 2.33
CA SER A 14 14.33 11.04 1.89
C SER A 14 15.78 11.14 1.41
N ASP A 15 16.71 10.38 2.00
CA ASP A 15 18.09 10.29 1.53
C ASP A 15 18.17 9.61 0.15
N LEU A 16 17.42 8.52 -0.05
CA LEU A 16 17.31 7.85 -1.35
C LEU A 16 16.71 8.77 -2.40
N LEU A 17 15.65 9.51 -2.08
CA LEU A 17 15.06 10.48 -3.01
C LEU A 17 16.09 11.53 -3.43
N ARG A 18 16.81 12.12 -2.48
CA ARG A 18 17.85 13.13 -2.75
C ARG A 18 18.98 12.60 -3.64
N ILE A 19 19.32 11.30 -3.53
CA ILE A 19 20.29 10.65 -4.42
C ILE A 19 19.72 10.48 -5.84
N ALA A 20 18.41 10.17 -5.94
CA ALA A 20 17.74 9.82 -7.19
C ALA A 20 17.19 11.02 -7.97
N GLU A 21 16.70 12.07 -7.29
CA GLU A 21 15.89 13.17 -7.86
C GLU A 21 16.52 13.88 -9.09
N ASN A 22 17.87 13.95 -9.15
CA ASN A 22 18.59 14.55 -10.27
C ASN A 22 19.09 13.50 -11.29
N LYS A 23 18.56 12.29 -11.25
CA LYS A 23 18.91 11.18 -12.12
C LYS A 23 17.70 10.66 -12.86
N ASP A 24 17.97 9.96 -13.93
CA ASP A 24 16.93 9.20 -14.60
C ASP A 24 16.79 7.84 -13.91
N TYR A 25 15.87 7.78 -12.98
CA TYR A 25 15.66 6.65 -12.08
C TYR A 25 14.30 5.96 -12.29
N PHE A 26 14.23 4.73 -11.84
CA PHE A 26 12.98 4.01 -11.60
C PHE A 26 13.09 3.18 -10.32
N VAL A 27 12.05 3.15 -9.51
CA VAL A 27 12.01 2.36 -8.27
C VAL A 27 11.19 1.10 -8.50
N ILE A 28 11.78 -0.05 -8.22
CA ILE A 28 11.05 -1.31 -8.08
C ILE A 28 11.13 -1.72 -6.62
N THR A 29 9.99 -2.02 -6.02
CA THR A 29 9.94 -2.38 -4.61
C THR A 29 8.99 -3.55 -4.36
N THR A 30 9.36 -4.40 -3.42
CA THR A 30 8.49 -5.41 -2.81
C THR A 30 7.80 -4.90 -1.55
N ASN A 31 8.15 -3.68 -1.10
CA ASN A 31 7.50 -3.04 0.04
C ASN A 31 6.07 -2.64 -0.31
N VAL A 32 5.17 -2.86 0.62
CA VAL A 32 3.72 -2.62 0.49
C VAL A 32 3.21 -1.53 1.44
N ASP A 33 4.15 -0.81 2.09
CA ASP A 33 3.91 0.16 3.16
C ASP A 33 3.70 1.61 2.68
N HIS A 34 3.84 1.86 1.37
CA HIS A 34 3.70 3.17 0.73
C HIS A 34 4.78 4.21 1.12
N CYS A 35 5.87 3.79 1.71
CA CYS A 35 6.89 4.71 2.20
C CYS A 35 7.58 5.49 1.07
N PHE A 36 7.79 4.90 -0.09
CA PHE A 36 8.34 5.60 -1.26
C PHE A 36 7.43 6.76 -1.71
N GLN A 37 6.12 6.50 -1.86
CA GLN A 37 5.15 7.52 -2.24
C GLN A 37 5.06 8.65 -1.20
N LYS A 38 5.02 8.29 0.09
CA LYS A 38 5.02 9.26 1.20
C LYS A 38 6.30 10.10 1.27
N ALA A 39 7.43 9.57 0.84
CA ALA A 39 8.69 10.30 0.78
C ALA A 39 8.80 11.24 -0.43
N GLY A 40 7.81 11.20 -1.36
CA GLY A 40 7.75 12.10 -2.51
C GLY A 40 8.32 11.53 -3.82
N PHE A 41 8.57 10.21 -3.89
CA PHE A 41 8.94 9.59 -5.16
C PHE A 41 7.79 9.69 -6.18
N ASP A 42 8.14 9.96 -7.42
CA ASP A 42 7.19 10.04 -8.51
C ASP A 42 6.49 8.69 -8.73
N LYS A 43 5.16 8.70 -8.70
CA LYS A 43 4.34 7.51 -8.86
C LYS A 43 4.51 6.84 -10.23
N GLU A 44 4.78 7.62 -11.27
CA GLU A 44 5.02 7.09 -12.62
C GLU A 44 6.40 6.42 -12.75
N ARG A 45 7.27 6.63 -11.76
CA ARG A 45 8.60 6.03 -11.65
C ARG A 45 8.71 5.00 -10.54
N LEU A 46 7.58 4.40 -10.16
CA LEU A 46 7.50 3.47 -9.03
C LEU A 46 6.63 2.27 -9.36
N PHE A 47 7.19 1.06 -9.21
CA PHE A 47 6.47 -0.20 -9.34
C PHE A 47 6.55 -1.02 -8.06
N TYR A 48 5.43 -1.11 -7.35
CA TYR A 48 5.25 -1.89 -6.12
C TYR A 48 4.69 -3.28 -6.47
N THR A 49 5.59 -4.23 -6.71
CA THR A 49 5.29 -5.53 -7.33
C THR A 49 4.41 -6.45 -6.48
N GLN A 50 4.42 -6.27 -5.14
CA GLN A 50 3.75 -7.15 -4.17
C GLN A 50 2.40 -6.62 -3.67
N GLY A 51 1.88 -5.54 -4.26
CA GLY A 51 0.62 -4.91 -3.86
C GLY A 51 0.77 -3.78 -2.85
N ASP A 52 -0.31 -3.45 -2.14
CA ASP A 52 -0.35 -2.33 -1.18
C ASP A 52 -1.22 -2.68 0.04
N TYR A 53 -0.73 -2.40 1.26
CA TYR A 53 -1.52 -2.51 2.49
C TYR A 53 -2.74 -1.58 2.55
N GLY A 54 -2.79 -0.57 1.68
CA GLY A 54 -3.92 0.34 1.56
C GLY A 54 -5.06 -0.16 0.69
N LEU A 55 -4.92 -1.35 0.09
CA LEU A 55 -5.90 -1.88 -0.85
C LEU A 55 -6.49 -3.21 -0.36
N LEU A 56 -7.79 -3.37 -0.57
CA LEU A 56 -8.53 -4.61 -0.42
C LEU A 56 -8.89 -5.18 -1.78
N GLN A 57 -8.92 -6.50 -1.88
CA GLN A 57 -9.43 -7.26 -3.02
C GLN A 57 -10.43 -8.31 -2.56
N CYS A 58 -11.23 -8.84 -3.46
CA CYS A 58 -12.06 -10.01 -3.17
C CYS A 58 -11.18 -11.21 -2.83
N SER A 59 -11.47 -11.92 -1.72
CA SER A 59 -10.71 -13.12 -1.31
C SER A 59 -10.83 -14.28 -2.31
N VAL A 60 -11.87 -14.25 -3.13
CA VAL A 60 -12.05 -15.17 -4.28
C VAL A 60 -12.12 -14.28 -5.51
N PRO A 61 -11.02 -14.00 -6.21
CA PRO A 61 -10.92 -12.95 -7.23
C PRO A 61 -12.04 -13.03 -8.26
N CYS A 62 -13.20 -12.44 -7.96
CA CYS A 62 -14.37 -12.49 -8.83
C CYS A 62 -14.37 -11.34 -9.86
N HIS A 63 -13.47 -10.39 -9.72
CA HIS A 63 -13.25 -9.24 -10.58
C HIS A 63 -11.85 -8.66 -10.35
N ASN A 64 -11.39 -7.74 -11.19
CA ASN A 64 -10.04 -7.18 -11.18
C ASN A 64 -9.93 -5.80 -10.52
N GLU A 65 -10.86 -5.44 -9.64
CA GLU A 65 -10.84 -4.16 -8.93
C GLU A 65 -10.31 -4.32 -7.52
N THR A 66 -9.61 -3.29 -7.06
CA THR A 66 -9.19 -3.12 -5.67
C THR A 66 -9.88 -1.91 -5.06
N TYR A 67 -9.93 -1.85 -3.73
CA TYR A 67 -10.67 -0.84 -2.97
C TYR A 67 -9.78 -0.26 -1.88
N ASP A 68 -9.78 1.06 -1.74
CA ASP A 68 -9.11 1.72 -0.62
C ASP A 68 -9.69 1.26 0.71
N ASN A 69 -8.83 1.12 1.72
CA ASN A 69 -9.23 0.60 3.02
C ASN A 69 -8.99 1.57 4.18
N GLU A 70 -8.59 2.82 3.93
CA GLU A 70 -8.21 3.72 5.00
C GLU A 70 -9.33 3.92 6.04
N ASP A 71 -10.54 4.23 5.60
CA ASP A 71 -11.67 4.50 6.48
C ASP A 71 -12.05 3.30 7.32
N ILE A 72 -12.08 2.10 6.72
CA ILE A 72 -12.41 0.88 7.46
C ILE A 72 -11.32 0.52 8.45
N ILE A 73 -10.04 0.70 8.11
CA ILE A 73 -8.93 0.45 9.03
C ILE A 73 -8.94 1.45 10.20
N ARG A 74 -9.25 2.72 9.94
CA ARG A 74 -9.41 3.71 11.01
C ARG A 74 -10.57 3.36 11.94
N SER A 75 -11.69 2.93 11.39
CA SER A 75 -12.86 2.47 12.15
C SER A 75 -12.56 1.23 12.99
N MET A 76 -11.86 0.24 12.41
CA MET A 76 -11.41 -0.94 13.15
C MET A 76 -10.47 -0.56 14.31
N ALA A 77 -9.49 0.31 14.06
CA ALA A 77 -8.57 0.76 15.10
C ALA A 77 -9.30 1.48 16.23
N ALA A 78 -10.25 2.36 15.90
CA ALA A 78 -11.06 3.07 16.87
C ALA A 78 -11.92 2.10 17.72
N ALA A 79 -12.54 1.11 17.08
CA ALA A 79 -13.35 0.07 17.78
C ALA A 79 -12.50 -0.79 18.73
N GLN A 80 -11.20 -0.93 18.45
CA GLN A 80 -10.24 -1.62 19.31
C GLN A 80 -9.69 -0.75 20.45
N GLY A 81 -10.04 0.56 20.51
CA GLY A 81 -9.57 1.49 21.53
C GLY A 81 -8.32 2.29 21.15
N PHE A 82 -7.90 2.25 19.88
CA PHE A 82 -6.82 3.09 19.38
C PHE A 82 -7.35 4.43 18.88
N VAL A 83 -6.50 5.45 18.96
CA VAL A 83 -6.73 6.78 18.39
C VAL A 83 -5.51 7.22 17.61
N TYR A 84 -5.72 8.04 16.59
CA TYR A 84 -4.61 8.71 15.92
C TYR A 84 -4.29 10.01 16.67
N GLY A 85 -3.03 10.17 17.08
CA GLY A 85 -2.53 11.41 17.66
C GLY A 85 -2.36 12.50 16.60
N GLU A 86 -2.06 13.72 17.04
CA GLU A 86 -1.78 14.85 16.15
C GLU A 86 -0.56 14.60 15.25
N ASP A 87 0.36 13.77 15.71
CA ASP A 87 1.53 13.29 14.95
C ASP A 87 1.23 12.19 13.94
N GLY A 88 -0.06 11.82 13.79
CA GLY A 88 -0.53 10.73 12.93
C GLY A 88 -0.24 9.33 13.46
N ASN A 89 0.46 9.18 14.59
CA ASN A 89 0.74 7.87 15.16
C ASN A 89 -0.45 7.31 15.93
N LEU A 90 -0.58 5.98 15.93
CA LEU A 90 -1.56 5.29 16.75
C LEU A 90 -1.17 5.37 18.23
N GLN A 91 -2.10 5.79 19.04
CA GLN A 91 -1.99 5.92 20.47
C GLN A 91 -3.07 5.09 21.19
N ILE A 92 -2.77 4.68 22.40
CA ILE A 92 -3.70 3.98 23.27
C ILE A 92 -4.16 4.98 24.33
N ARG A 93 -5.44 5.36 24.35
CA ARG A 93 -5.96 6.23 25.40
C ARG A 93 -5.99 5.55 26.76
N GLU A 94 -6.48 4.33 26.79
CA GLU A 94 -6.65 3.58 28.04
C GLU A 94 -6.23 2.12 27.83
N ARG A 95 -5.14 1.70 28.47
CA ARG A 95 -4.59 0.34 28.32
C ARG A 95 -5.59 -0.78 28.64
N ASN A 96 -6.52 -0.54 29.56
CA ASN A 96 -7.51 -1.52 29.99
C ASN A 96 -8.71 -1.66 29.02
N ASN A 97 -8.83 -0.79 28.03
CA ASN A 97 -9.93 -0.76 27.06
C ASN A 97 -9.57 -1.31 25.69
N ILE A 98 -8.39 -1.90 25.52
CA ILE A 98 -7.97 -2.49 24.26
C ILE A 98 -8.75 -3.78 24.00
N LYS A 99 -9.44 -3.84 22.87
CA LYS A 99 -10.12 -5.04 22.39
C LYS A 99 -9.28 -5.72 21.31
N MET A 100 -9.17 -7.04 21.40
CA MET A 100 -8.45 -7.86 20.40
C MET A 100 -9.36 -8.30 19.23
N SER A 101 -10.59 -7.84 19.21
CA SER A 101 -11.58 -8.12 18.15
C SER A 101 -12.17 -6.82 17.63
N VAL A 102 -12.70 -6.88 16.42
CA VAL A 102 -13.47 -5.81 15.80
C VAL A 102 -14.92 -6.27 15.62
N PRO A 103 -15.91 -5.36 15.67
CA PRO A 103 -17.30 -5.66 15.34
C PRO A 103 -17.40 -6.23 13.91
N SER A 104 -18.32 -7.19 13.71
CA SER A 104 -18.50 -7.88 12.43
C SER A 104 -18.91 -6.94 11.29
N GLU A 105 -19.59 -5.82 11.60
CA GLU A 105 -19.97 -4.79 10.63
C GLU A 105 -18.76 -4.10 9.99
N PHE A 106 -17.58 -4.15 10.60
CA PHE A 106 -16.33 -3.63 10.03
C PHE A 106 -15.56 -4.66 9.20
N VAL A 107 -16.02 -5.91 9.12
CA VAL A 107 -15.40 -6.90 8.25
C VAL A 107 -15.81 -6.61 6.80
N PRO A 108 -14.88 -6.16 5.93
CA PRO A 108 -15.25 -5.75 4.59
C PRO A 108 -15.69 -6.94 3.75
N VAL A 109 -16.75 -6.74 2.97
CA VAL A 109 -17.27 -7.73 2.02
C VAL A 109 -17.19 -7.19 0.60
N CYS A 110 -16.95 -8.09 -0.34
CA CYS A 110 -16.87 -7.76 -1.76
C CYS A 110 -18.21 -7.23 -2.27
N PRO A 111 -18.26 -6.04 -2.87
CA PRO A 111 -19.51 -5.44 -3.35
C PRO A 111 -20.13 -6.21 -4.53
N VAL A 112 -19.37 -7.09 -5.19
CA VAL A 112 -19.84 -7.86 -6.35
C VAL A 112 -20.40 -9.21 -5.93
N CYS A 113 -19.72 -9.96 -5.05
CA CYS A 113 -20.13 -11.33 -4.70
C CYS A 113 -20.47 -11.56 -3.22
N GLY A 114 -20.35 -10.53 -2.37
CA GLY A 114 -20.65 -10.60 -0.93
C GLY A 114 -19.68 -11.44 -0.10
N LYS A 115 -18.63 -12.03 -0.69
CA LYS A 115 -17.62 -12.79 0.04
C LYS A 115 -16.67 -11.84 0.80
N PRO A 116 -16.00 -12.31 1.86
CA PRO A 116 -15.03 -11.48 2.58
C PRO A 116 -13.95 -10.91 1.65
N MET A 117 -13.45 -9.74 1.98
CA MET A 117 -12.28 -9.16 1.31
C MET A 117 -11.00 -9.50 2.06
N THR A 118 -9.89 -9.45 1.34
CA THR A 118 -8.54 -9.59 1.88
C THR A 118 -7.67 -8.44 1.40
N MET A 119 -6.50 -8.26 2.00
CA MET A 119 -5.52 -7.27 1.50
C MET A 119 -5.03 -7.65 0.11
N ASN A 120 -4.82 -6.66 -0.75
CA ASN A 120 -4.20 -6.85 -2.06
C ASN A 120 -2.69 -7.04 -1.89
N LEU A 121 -2.30 -8.25 -1.52
CA LEU A 121 -0.91 -8.67 -1.33
C LEU A 121 -0.63 -9.94 -2.14
N ARG A 122 0.51 -9.96 -2.83
CA ARG A 122 0.95 -11.12 -3.62
C ARG A 122 1.54 -12.20 -2.71
N SER A 123 0.67 -12.88 -1.97
CA SER A 123 1.03 -14.04 -1.14
C SER A 123 0.81 -15.39 -1.85
N ASP A 124 -0.07 -15.40 -2.85
CA ASP A 124 -0.43 -16.57 -3.65
C ASP A 124 -0.97 -16.14 -5.04
N ASN A 125 -1.59 -17.09 -5.75
CA ASN A 125 -2.16 -16.88 -7.10
C ASN A 125 -3.56 -16.23 -7.11
N THR A 126 -4.08 -15.80 -5.97
CA THR A 126 -5.31 -15.03 -5.89
C THR A 126 -5.08 -13.50 -5.98
N PHE A 127 -3.84 -13.07 -6.10
CA PHE A 127 -3.49 -11.66 -6.21
C PHE A 127 -4.15 -11.00 -7.42
N VAL A 128 -4.84 -9.88 -7.16
CA VAL A 128 -5.49 -9.08 -8.20
C VAL A 128 -4.53 -8.04 -8.72
N GLU A 129 -4.14 -8.17 -9.98
CA GLU A 129 -3.41 -7.16 -10.74
C GLU A 129 -4.42 -6.15 -11.31
N ASP A 130 -4.72 -5.13 -10.53
CA ASP A 130 -5.66 -4.08 -10.93
C ASP A 130 -5.10 -3.14 -12.02
N ALA A 131 -5.88 -2.17 -12.44
CA ALA A 131 -5.46 -1.20 -13.45
C ALA A 131 -4.24 -0.38 -13.01
N GLY A 132 -4.14 -0.05 -11.72
CA GLY A 132 -3.02 0.70 -11.16
C GLY A 132 -1.72 -0.11 -11.18
N TRP A 133 -1.79 -1.38 -10.78
CA TRP A 133 -0.64 -2.28 -10.83
C TRP A 133 -0.15 -2.49 -12.27
N LYS A 134 -1.07 -2.75 -13.21
CA LYS A 134 -0.75 -2.91 -14.64
C LYS A 134 -0.10 -1.66 -15.22
N LYS A 135 -0.63 -0.48 -14.89
CA LYS A 135 -0.04 0.79 -15.33
C LYS A 135 1.39 0.98 -14.81
N ALA A 136 1.65 0.65 -13.55
CA ALA A 136 2.99 0.73 -12.97
C ALA A 136 3.97 -0.26 -13.66
N ALA A 137 3.51 -1.47 -13.99
CA ALA A 137 4.30 -2.44 -14.74
C ALA A 137 4.61 -1.98 -16.18
N GLU A 138 3.64 -1.33 -16.85
CA GLU A 138 3.84 -0.69 -18.16
C GLU A 138 4.89 0.42 -18.10
N CYS A 139 4.78 1.35 -17.14
CA CYS A 139 5.75 2.42 -16.95
C CYS A 139 7.17 1.88 -16.75
N TYR A 140 7.31 0.80 -15.97
CA TYR A 140 8.60 0.13 -15.81
C TYR A 140 9.12 -0.45 -17.13
N SER A 141 8.26 -1.13 -17.88
CA SER A 141 8.62 -1.72 -19.17
C SER A 141 9.02 -0.66 -20.20
N GLU A 142 8.35 0.48 -20.21
CA GLU A 142 8.66 1.64 -21.04
C GLU A 142 9.99 2.28 -20.65
N PHE A 143 10.23 2.42 -19.33
CA PHE A 143 11.50 2.90 -18.82
C PHE A 143 12.66 2.06 -19.33
N LEU A 144 12.57 0.72 -19.23
CA LEU A 144 13.62 -0.17 -19.74
C LEU A 144 13.80 -0.05 -21.25
N ARG A 145 12.71 -0.04 -22.03
CA ARG A 145 12.75 0.07 -23.50
C ARG A 145 13.39 1.38 -23.95
N SER A 146 13.08 2.50 -23.29
CA SER A 146 13.60 3.82 -23.65
C SER A 146 15.11 3.97 -23.43
N ARG A 147 15.72 3.06 -22.65
CA ARG A 147 17.19 3.07 -22.43
C ARG A 147 17.95 2.21 -23.43
N GLY A 148 17.27 1.36 -24.23
CA GLY A 148 17.90 0.57 -25.28
C GLY A 148 19.14 -0.18 -24.78
N ASN A 149 20.30 0.08 -25.43
CA ASN A 149 21.59 -0.49 -25.05
C ASN A 149 22.36 0.36 -24.00
N GLY A 150 21.70 1.31 -23.34
CA GLY A 150 22.28 2.13 -22.28
C GLY A 150 22.68 1.30 -21.06
N LYS A 151 23.64 1.81 -20.29
CA LYS A 151 24.02 1.20 -19.01
C LYS A 151 22.96 1.51 -17.96
N ILE A 152 22.37 0.48 -17.36
CA ILE A 152 21.48 0.59 -16.21
C ILE A 152 22.25 0.09 -14.99
N MET A 153 22.23 0.85 -13.92
CA MET A 153 22.76 0.47 -12.64
C MET A 153 21.58 0.07 -11.72
N PHE A 154 21.68 -1.10 -11.11
CA PHE A 154 20.72 -1.64 -10.14
C PHE A 154 21.27 -1.54 -8.72
#